data_e3d801b5ec73dd83b23ff9ce08f217f5
#
_entry.id   e3d801b5ec73dd83b23ff9ce08f217f5
#
_cell.length_a   1.000
_cell.length_b   1.000
_cell.length_c   1.000
_cell.angle_alpha   90.00
_cell.angle_beta   90.00
_cell.angle_gamma   90.00
#
_symmetry.space_group_name_H-M   'P 1'
#
loop_
_entity.id
_entity.type
_entity.pdbx_description
1 polymer ?
#
loop_
_entity_poly.entity_id
_entity_poly.type
_entity_poly.pdbx_seq_one_letter_code
_entity_poly.pdbx_strand_id
1 'polypeptide(L)'
;MSDSVQNLIAEPEDKGTRIDKYLSQELEDVSRSRIQKLLDDGNITVDGRCVKSNYKLNGTEHITITIPELIVPEILPENIPLNIIYEDDDVILIDKPKGMVVHPAAGHYTGTVVNALMYHCRDNLSGINGVMRPGIVHRIDMNTTGVIVACKNDKAHNDIAAQLAVHSITRKYYCIVHNRFKEEEGTVDAPIGRNPKDRKMMAVDRKNGKRAVTHYRVLENFDKYSFIECQLETGRTHQIRVHMASIGHPILGDDVYCHARSGYKLQGQTLHAGVLGFIHPSTGEYMEFKAPLPEYFEKLLKDLRNGGSN
;
A
#
# COMPACT_ATOMS: atom_id res chain seq x y z
N MET A 1 -23.29 9.40 -19.65
CA MET A 1 -23.73 10.66 -18.97
C MET A 1 -22.68 11.71 -19.32
N SER A 2 -23.02 12.97 -19.39
CA SER A 2 -22.13 14.03 -19.88
C SER A 2 -21.32 14.66 -18.75
N ASP A 3 -20.09 15.11 -19.06
CA ASP A 3 -19.28 15.94 -18.17
C ASP A 3 -20.14 17.06 -17.56
N SER A 4 -20.02 17.29 -16.27
CA SER A 4 -20.72 18.42 -15.64
C SER A 4 -19.92 19.68 -15.86
N VAL A 5 -20.54 20.68 -16.48
CA VAL A 5 -19.94 22.01 -16.70
C VAL A 5 -20.60 23.00 -15.75
N GLN A 6 -19.80 23.68 -14.97
CA GLN A 6 -20.23 24.76 -14.07
C GLN A 6 -19.50 26.05 -14.47
N ASN A 7 -20.20 27.16 -14.35
CA ASN A 7 -19.65 28.50 -14.61
C ASN A 7 -19.80 29.35 -13.36
N LEU A 8 -18.72 29.98 -12.93
CA LEU A 8 -18.66 30.89 -11.81
C LEU A 8 -18.14 32.23 -12.31
N ILE A 9 -18.52 33.32 -11.66
CA ILE A 9 -18.00 34.67 -11.89
C ILE A 9 -17.34 35.08 -10.58
N ALA A 10 -16.05 35.44 -10.64
CA ALA A 10 -15.35 35.98 -9.49
C ALA A 10 -15.88 37.40 -9.20
N GLU A 11 -16.11 37.72 -7.94
CA GLU A 11 -16.62 39.02 -7.50
C GLU A 11 -15.46 39.91 -7.00
N PRO A 12 -15.66 41.26 -6.94
CA PRO A 12 -14.61 42.17 -6.49
C PRO A 12 -14.00 41.84 -5.12
N GLU A 13 -14.74 41.13 -4.27
CA GLU A 13 -14.33 40.66 -2.94
C GLU A 13 -13.31 39.54 -3.02
N ASP A 14 -13.30 38.79 -4.12
CA ASP A 14 -12.37 37.65 -4.36
C ASP A 14 -11.00 38.11 -4.85
N LYS A 15 -10.83 39.39 -5.10
CA LYS A 15 -9.59 39.95 -5.63
C LYS A 15 -8.37 39.60 -4.77
N GLY A 16 -7.37 39.02 -5.42
CA GLY A 16 -6.11 38.58 -4.76
C GLY A 16 -6.18 37.19 -4.16
N THR A 17 -7.37 36.57 -4.09
CA THR A 17 -7.54 35.20 -3.63
C THR A 17 -6.99 34.22 -4.67
N ARG A 18 -6.33 33.18 -4.22
CA ARG A 18 -5.86 32.13 -5.13
C ARG A 18 -7.04 31.30 -5.64
N ILE A 19 -7.05 30.99 -6.93
CA ILE A 19 -8.13 30.24 -7.57
C ILE A 19 -8.38 28.88 -6.93
N ASP A 20 -7.31 28.16 -6.53
CA ASP A 20 -7.46 26.86 -5.88
C ASP A 20 -8.13 26.96 -4.48
N LYS A 21 -7.97 28.07 -3.79
CA LYS A 21 -8.64 28.35 -2.52
C LYS A 21 -10.09 28.79 -2.73
N TYR A 22 -10.31 29.72 -3.64
CA TYR A 22 -11.64 30.20 -4.01
C TYR A 22 -12.55 29.03 -4.42
N LEU A 23 -12.12 28.24 -5.40
CA LEU A 23 -12.91 27.10 -5.87
C LEU A 23 -13.14 26.00 -4.79
N SER A 24 -12.25 25.88 -3.82
CA SER A 24 -12.47 24.94 -2.71
C SER A 24 -13.52 25.41 -1.69
N GLN A 25 -13.92 26.66 -1.76
CA GLN A 25 -15.03 27.23 -0.96
C GLN A 25 -16.35 27.16 -1.72
N GLU A 26 -16.30 27.39 -3.05
CA GLU A 26 -17.48 27.39 -3.92
C GLU A 26 -17.97 25.96 -4.29
N LEU A 27 -17.08 24.99 -4.33
CA LEU A 27 -17.37 23.60 -4.72
C LEU A 27 -17.34 22.69 -3.48
N GLU A 28 -18.47 22.55 -2.81
CA GLU A 28 -18.58 21.80 -1.54
C GLU A 28 -18.11 20.34 -1.64
N ASP A 29 -18.32 19.68 -2.79
CA ASP A 29 -18.00 18.25 -2.99
C ASP A 29 -16.64 18.01 -3.66
N VAL A 30 -15.84 19.05 -3.93
CA VAL A 30 -14.57 18.91 -4.65
C VAL A 30 -13.38 19.29 -3.77
N SER A 31 -12.56 18.31 -3.40
CA SER A 31 -11.38 18.60 -2.59
C SER A 31 -10.39 19.52 -3.32
N ARG A 32 -9.67 20.35 -2.56
CA ARG A 32 -8.66 21.27 -3.11
C ARG A 32 -7.59 20.56 -3.97
N SER A 33 -7.21 19.35 -3.61
CA SER A 33 -6.27 18.55 -4.42
C SER A 33 -6.88 18.13 -5.76
N ARG A 34 -8.18 17.86 -5.82
CA ARG A 34 -8.90 17.58 -7.06
C ARG A 34 -8.98 18.84 -7.94
N ILE A 35 -9.26 19.99 -7.34
CA ILE A 35 -9.29 21.29 -8.04
C ILE A 35 -7.92 21.59 -8.67
N GLN A 36 -6.82 21.41 -7.92
CA GLN A 36 -5.48 21.60 -8.47
C GLN A 36 -5.21 20.69 -9.66
N LYS A 37 -5.65 19.45 -9.60
CA LYS A 37 -5.52 18.52 -10.72
C LYS A 37 -6.37 18.96 -11.92
N LEU A 38 -7.61 19.41 -11.71
CA LEU A 38 -8.48 19.92 -12.79
C LEU A 38 -7.88 21.13 -13.47
N LEU A 39 -7.21 22.02 -12.71
CA LEU A 39 -6.46 23.16 -13.25
C LEU A 39 -5.25 22.71 -14.09
N ASP A 40 -4.48 21.76 -13.58
CA ASP A 40 -3.30 21.23 -14.27
C ASP A 40 -3.68 20.44 -15.55
N ASP A 41 -4.82 19.76 -15.53
CA ASP A 41 -5.37 19.00 -16.68
C ASP A 41 -6.12 19.91 -17.69
N GLY A 42 -6.25 21.24 -17.42
CA GLY A 42 -6.93 22.20 -18.29
C GLY A 42 -8.46 22.13 -18.25
N ASN A 43 -9.02 21.40 -17.29
CA ASN A 43 -10.48 21.27 -17.09
C ASN A 43 -11.10 22.48 -16.36
N ILE A 44 -10.28 23.41 -15.87
CA ILE A 44 -10.71 24.69 -15.32
C ILE A 44 -10.01 25.79 -16.11
N THR A 45 -10.80 26.69 -16.66
CA THR A 45 -10.30 27.87 -17.40
C THR A 45 -10.83 29.16 -16.80
N VAL A 46 -10.02 30.23 -16.94
CA VAL A 46 -10.37 31.60 -16.55
C VAL A 46 -10.37 32.43 -17.80
N ASP A 47 -11.50 33.06 -18.13
CA ASP A 47 -11.72 33.76 -19.37
C ASP A 47 -11.27 32.99 -20.62
N GLY A 48 -11.56 31.65 -20.61
CA GLY A 48 -11.20 30.73 -21.67
C GLY A 48 -9.71 30.32 -21.71
N ARG A 49 -8.89 30.66 -20.70
CA ARG A 49 -7.44 30.36 -20.63
C ARG A 49 -7.13 29.43 -19.47
N CYS A 50 -6.24 28.45 -19.71
CA CYS A 50 -5.70 27.62 -18.64
C CYS A 50 -4.79 28.46 -17.72
N VAL A 51 -4.99 28.30 -16.40
CA VAL A 51 -4.21 28.98 -15.36
C VAL A 51 -3.64 28.02 -14.36
N LYS A 52 -2.57 28.43 -13.67
CA LYS A 52 -1.98 27.61 -12.60
C LYS A 52 -2.80 27.70 -11.31
N SER A 53 -2.71 26.72 -10.45
CA SER A 53 -3.43 26.64 -9.17
C SER A 53 -3.18 27.83 -8.21
N ASN A 54 -2.07 28.55 -8.40
CA ASN A 54 -1.73 29.74 -7.62
C ASN A 54 -2.14 31.05 -8.28
N TYR A 55 -2.90 31.02 -9.39
CA TYR A 55 -3.43 32.19 -10.04
C TYR A 55 -4.25 33.02 -9.04
N LYS A 56 -4.06 34.34 -9.03
CA LYS A 56 -4.79 35.28 -8.17
C LYS A 56 -5.89 35.94 -8.97
N LEU A 57 -7.11 35.83 -8.47
CA LEU A 57 -8.28 36.45 -9.09
C LEU A 57 -8.19 37.98 -9.07
N ASN A 58 -8.76 38.63 -10.07
CA ASN A 58 -8.92 40.10 -10.15
C ASN A 58 -10.33 40.56 -9.74
N GLY A 59 -11.30 39.59 -9.62
CA GLY A 59 -12.65 39.84 -9.17
C GLY A 59 -13.65 40.21 -10.28
N THR A 60 -13.40 39.73 -11.49
CA THR A 60 -14.31 39.94 -12.65
C THR A 60 -14.25 38.78 -13.65
N GLU A 61 -13.49 37.75 -13.35
CA GLU A 61 -13.23 36.63 -14.27
C GLU A 61 -14.41 35.69 -14.39
N HIS A 62 -14.61 35.18 -15.60
CA HIS A 62 -15.45 34.05 -15.88
C HIS A 62 -14.64 32.75 -15.73
N ILE A 63 -15.02 31.89 -14.79
CA ILE A 63 -14.37 30.61 -14.49
C ILE A 63 -15.28 29.51 -15.01
N THR A 64 -14.80 28.77 -16.01
CA THR A 64 -15.48 27.59 -16.51
C THR A 64 -14.83 26.33 -15.93
N ILE A 65 -15.62 25.48 -15.30
CA ILE A 65 -15.20 24.27 -14.62
C ILE A 65 -15.86 23.10 -15.32
N THR A 66 -15.07 22.24 -15.93
CA THR A 66 -15.51 20.96 -16.48
C THR A 66 -15.07 19.87 -15.51
N ILE A 67 -16.03 19.20 -14.88
CA ILE A 67 -15.74 18.06 -14.02
C ILE A 67 -15.95 16.80 -14.85
N PRO A 68 -14.87 16.15 -15.34
CA PRO A 68 -14.99 14.90 -16.07
C PRO A 68 -15.63 13.83 -15.18
N GLU A 69 -16.51 13.04 -15.75
CA GLU A 69 -17.07 11.88 -15.06
C GLU A 69 -15.91 11.00 -14.58
N LEU A 70 -15.98 10.58 -13.32
CA LEU A 70 -15.04 9.59 -12.79
C LEU A 70 -15.34 8.25 -13.47
N ILE A 71 -14.60 7.93 -14.51
CA ILE A 71 -14.56 6.57 -15.04
C ILE A 71 -13.92 5.72 -13.94
N VAL A 72 -14.75 5.15 -13.07
CA VAL A 72 -14.30 4.09 -12.16
C VAL A 72 -14.07 2.87 -13.04
N PRO A 73 -12.82 2.42 -13.24
CA PRO A 73 -12.59 1.24 -14.05
C PRO A 73 -13.39 0.09 -13.47
N GLU A 74 -14.16 -0.58 -14.28
CA GLU A 74 -14.83 -1.80 -13.88
C GLU A 74 -13.77 -2.86 -13.56
N ILE A 75 -13.81 -3.37 -12.34
CA ILE A 75 -12.91 -4.44 -11.92
C ILE A 75 -13.61 -5.75 -12.23
N LEU A 76 -13.05 -6.48 -13.20
CA LEU A 76 -13.62 -7.73 -13.65
C LEU A 76 -13.02 -8.91 -12.89
N PRO A 77 -13.83 -9.95 -12.57
CA PRO A 77 -13.33 -11.22 -12.08
C PRO A 77 -12.39 -11.87 -13.12
N GLU A 78 -11.25 -12.38 -12.68
CA GLU A 78 -10.30 -13.07 -13.55
C GLU A 78 -9.97 -14.46 -13.00
N ASN A 79 -9.97 -15.46 -13.86
CA ASN A 79 -9.61 -16.85 -13.52
C ASN A 79 -8.08 -16.97 -13.31
N ILE A 80 -7.60 -16.43 -12.21
CA ILE A 80 -6.20 -16.52 -11.80
C ILE A 80 -6.11 -17.53 -10.66
N PRO A 81 -5.27 -18.57 -10.76
CA PRO A 81 -5.09 -19.56 -9.69
C PRO A 81 -4.63 -18.90 -8.40
N LEU A 82 -5.31 -19.21 -7.29
CA LEU A 82 -4.95 -18.78 -5.95
C LEU A 82 -4.35 -19.96 -5.18
N ASN A 83 -3.22 -19.73 -4.52
CA ASN A 83 -2.66 -20.67 -3.55
C ASN A 83 -3.36 -20.45 -2.20
N ILE A 84 -4.46 -21.18 -1.97
CA ILE A 84 -5.31 -21.04 -0.78
C ILE A 84 -4.70 -21.82 0.39
N ILE A 85 -4.45 -21.12 1.50
CA ILE A 85 -3.94 -21.71 2.76
C ILE A 85 -5.12 -22.19 3.61
N TYR A 86 -6.20 -21.40 3.65
CA TYR A 86 -7.42 -21.69 4.41
C TYR A 86 -8.60 -20.94 3.82
N GLU A 87 -9.77 -21.53 3.90
CA GLU A 87 -11.02 -20.89 3.50
C GLU A 87 -12.19 -21.46 4.29
N ASP A 88 -13.10 -20.57 4.73
CA ASP A 88 -14.41 -20.89 5.29
C ASP A 88 -15.47 -19.88 4.81
N ASP A 89 -16.57 -19.73 5.57
CA ASP A 89 -17.64 -18.79 5.23
C ASP A 89 -17.31 -17.32 5.55
N ASP A 90 -16.32 -17.07 6.40
CA ASP A 90 -15.94 -15.73 6.88
C ASP A 90 -14.70 -15.18 6.17
N VAL A 91 -13.69 -16.00 6.00
CA VAL A 91 -12.37 -15.56 5.52
C VAL A 91 -11.77 -16.50 4.47
N ILE A 92 -10.93 -15.94 3.62
CA ILE A 92 -10.03 -16.70 2.76
C ILE A 92 -8.60 -16.20 2.96
N LEU A 93 -7.67 -17.11 3.19
CA LEU A 93 -6.24 -16.83 3.31
C LEU A 93 -5.51 -17.44 2.13
N ILE A 94 -4.69 -16.63 1.50
CA ILE A 94 -3.89 -17.05 0.35
C ILE A 94 -2.41 -16.79 0.57
N ASP A 95 -1.56 -17.61 -0.04
CA ASP A 95 -0.13 -17.32 -0.20
C ASP A 95 0.07 -16.53 -1.50
N LYS A 96 0.21 -15.20 -1.36
CA LYS A 96 0.35 -14.30 -2.50
C LYS A 96 1.70 -14.47 -3.19
N PRO A 97 1.75 -14.75 -4.49
CA PRO A 97 3.00 -14.83 -5.23
C PRO A 97 3.69 -13.46 -5.38
N LYS A 98 4.97 -13.48 -5.73
CA LYS A 98 5.75 -12.30 -6.10
C LYS A 98 5.23 -11.68 -7.40
N GLY A 99 5.29 -10.36 -7.51
CA GLY A 99 4.86 -9.62 -8.71
C GLY A 99 3.36 -9.34 -8.80
N MET A 100 2.54 -9.90 -7.91
CA MET A 100 1.09 -9.68 -7.91
C MET A 100 0.70 -8.51 -6.99
N VAL A 101 -0.06 -7.54 -7.51
CA VAL A 101 -0.63 -6.44 -6.73
C VAL A 101 -1.88 -6.91 -5.99
N VAL A 102 -2.11 -6.43 -4.77
CA VAL A 102 -3.28 -6.87 -3.97
C VAL A 102 -4.59 -6.34 -4.55
N HIS A 103 -4.67 -5.06 -4.87
CA HIS A 103 -5.89 -4.42 -5.38
C HIS A 103 -5.57 -3.47 -6.54
N PRO A 104 -6.53 -3.26 -7.45
CA PRO A 104 -6.33 -2.37 -8.58
C PRO A 104 -5.87 -0.98 -8.20
N ALA A 105 -4.92 -0.47 -8.95
CA ALA A 105 -4.35 0.87 -8.81
C ALA A 105 -3.94 1.39 -10.19
N ALA A 106 -3.60 2.68 -10.29
CA ALA A 106 -3.13 3.28 -11.53
C ALA A 106 -1.99 2.46 -12.17
N GLY A 107 -2.20 1.97 -13.39
CA GLY A 107 -1.27 1.09 -14.11
C GLY A 107 -1.42 -0.42 -13.85
N HIS A 108 -2.29 -0.84 -12.92
CA HIS A 108 -2.53 -2.24 -12.56
C HIS A 108 -4.02 -2.46 -12.27
N TYR A 109 -4.86 -2.50 -13.30
CA TYR A 109 -6.31 -2.70 -13.14
C TYR A 109 -6.73 -4.17 -13.29
N THR A 110 -5.84 -5.02 -13.76
CA THR A 110 -6.02 -6.46 -14.03
C THR A 110 -4.91 -7.26 -13.35
N GLY A 111 -5.08 -8.57 -13.24
CA GLY A 111 -4.07 -9.46 -12.70
C GLY A 111 -3.83 -9.30 -11.20
N THR A 112 -4.76 -8.73 -10.44
CA THR A 112 -4.60 -8.48 -9.00
C THR A 112 -5.22 -9.59 -8.15
N VAL A 113 -4.86 -9.63 -6.86
CA VAL A 113 -5.51 -10.53 -5.90
C VAL A 113 -7.03 -10.32 -5.88
N VAL A 114 -7.49 -9.07 -5.97
CA VAL A 114 -8.93 -8.74 -6.01
C VAL A 114 -9.61 -9.38 -7.22
N ASN A 115 -9.03 -9.27 -8.44
CA ASN A 115 -9.60 -9.91 -9.63
C ASN A 115 -9.73 -11.42 -9.44
N ALA A 116 -8.70 -12.07 -8.89
CA ALA A 116 -8.71 -13.50 -8.61
C ALA A 116 -9.74 -13.90 -7.54
N LEU A 117 -9.83 -13.13 -6.44
CA LEU A 117 -10.81 -13.36 -5.38
C LEU A 117 -12.24 -13.18 -5.87
N MET A 118 -12.52 -12.16 -6.69
CA MET A 118 -13.85 -11.95 -7.29
C MET A 118 -14.26 -13.14 -8.17
N TYR A 119 -13.32 -13.75 -8.89
CA TYR A 119 -13.62 -14.95 -9.68
C TYR A 119 -13.86 -16.17 -8.79
N HIS A 120 -13.02 -16.38 -7.76
CA HIS A 120 -13.09 -17.53 -6.86
C HIS A 120 -14.32 -17.47 -5.94
N CYS A 121 -14.50 -16.35 -5.23
CA CYS A 121 -15.55 -16.17 -4.23
C CYS A 121 -16.88 -15.71 -4.84
N ARG A 122 -16.90 -15.25 -6.10
CA ARG A 122 -18.07 -14.68 -6.78
C ARG A 122 -18.72 -13.58 -5.91
N ASP A 123 -19.98 -13.75 -5.52
CA ASP A 123 -20.73 -12.77 -4.73
C ASP A 123 -20.40 -12.81 -3.22
N ASN A 124 -19.54 -13.73 -2.80
CA ASN A 124 -19.18 -13.92 -1.39
C ASN A 124 -17.88 -13.16 -1.05
N LEU A 125 -17.88 -11.83 -1.23
CA LEU A 125 -16.85 -10.93 -0.72
C LEU A 125 -17.49 -9.71 -0.07
N SER A 126 -16.94 -9.27 1.06
CA SER A 126 -17.40 -8.05 1.71
C SER A 126 -17.29 -6.82 0.80
N GLY A 127 -18.37 -6.05 0.72
CA GLY A 127 -18.45 -4.82 -0.08
C GLY A 127 -18.01 -3.54 0.64
N ILE A 128 -17.64 -3.60 1.92
CA ILE A 128 -17.41 -2.42 2.78
C ILE A 128 -16.40 -1.42 2.17
N ASN A 129 -15.32 -1.90 1.56
CA ASN A 129 -14.31 -1.03 0.92
C ASN A 129 -14.63 -0.70 -0.55
N GLY A 130 -15.89 -0.92 -0.95
CA GLY A 130 -16.40 -0.59 -2.29
C GLY A 130 -15.85 -1.48 -3.39
N VAL A 131 -16.24 -1.17 -4.63
CA VAL A 131 -15.96 -1.97 -5.83
C VAL A 131 -14.46 -2.20 -6.06
N MET A 132 -13.61 -1.26 -5.64
CA MET A 132 -12.16 -1.32 -5.86
C MET A 132 -11.42 -2.30 -4.94
N ARG A 133 -12.00 -2.70 -3.81
CA ARG A 133 -11.32 -3.48 -2.77
C ARG A 133 -12.23 -4.45 -2.03
N PRO A 134 -13.10 -5.21 -2.72
CA PRO A 134 -13.99 -6.13 -2.03
C PRO A 134 -13.19 -7.13 -1.19
N GLY A 135 -13.60 -7.31 0.06
CA GLY A 135 -12.98 -8.23 1.01
C GLY A 135 -11.59 -7.83 1.55
N ILE A 136 -10.94 -6.79 1.05
CA ILE A 136 -9.57 -6.45 1.40
C ILE A 136 -9.50 -5.58 2.66
N VAL A 137 -8.92 -6.10 3.73
CA VAL A 137 -8.71 -5.42 5.03
C VAL A 137 -7.26 -4.96 5.23
N HIS A 138 -6.29 -5.60 4.57
CA HIS A 138 -4.88 -5.20 4.61
C HIS A 138 -4.18 -5.50 3.27
N ARG A 139 -2.93 -5.10 3.17
CA ARG A 139 -2.15 -5.31 1.95
C ARG A 139 -0.68 -5.56 2.24
N ILE A 140 -0.03 -6.28 1.33
CA ILE A 140 1.42 -6.40 1.21
C ILE A 140 1.85 -5.87 -0.16
N ASP A 141 3.12 -5.50 -0.31
CA ASP A 141 3.63 -4.90 -1.55
C ASP A 141 3.63 -5.90 -2.72
N MET A 142 3.68 -5.41 -3.94
CA MET A 142 3.67 -6.23 -5.17
C MET A 142 4.72 -7.36 -5.12
N ASN A 143 5.96 -7.03 -4.76
CA ASN A 143 7.06 -7.98 -4.70
C ASN A 143 7.23 -8.67 -3.32
N THR A 144 6.35 -8.39 -2.35
CA THR A 144 6.28 -9.15 -1.09
C THR A 144 5.40 -10.37 -1.29
N THR A 145 5.91 -11.54 -0.92
CA THR A 145 5.19 -12.82 -0.98
C THR A 145 4.54 -13.15 0.36
N GLY A 146 3.66 -14.16 0.41
CA GLY A 146 3.18 -14.75 1.64
C GLY A 146 1.74 -14.45 1.99
N VAL A 147 1.37 -14.75 3.22
CA VAL A 147 -0.01 -14.83 3.67
C VAL A 147 -0.71 -13.48 3.67
N ILE A 148 -1.91 -13.45 3.09
CA ILE A 148 -2.85 -12.35 3.14
C ILE A 148 -4.25 -12.90 3.41
N VAL A 149 -5.06 -12.19 4.22
CA VAL A 149 -6.46 -12.51 4.47
C VAL A 149 -7.39 -11.57 3.70
N ALA A 150 -8.46 -12.14 3.15
CA ALA A 150 -9.60 -11.39 2.65
C ALA A 150 -10.88 -11.88 3.35
N CYS A 151 -11.87 -11.00 3.50
CA CYS A 151 -13.11 -11.25 4.20
C CYS A 151 -14.25 -11.52 3.21
N LYS A 152 -14.98 -12.61 3.43
CA LYS A 152 -16.06 -13.07 2.55
C LYS A 152 -17.39 -12.40 2.86
N ASN A 153 -17.54 -11.81 4.05
CA ASN A 153 -18.74 -11.08 4.45
C ASN A 153 -18.41 -9.84 5.30
N ASP A 154 -19.39 -8.97 5.49
CA ASP A 154 -19.20 -7.67 6.15
C ASP A 154 -18.94 -7.80 7.65
N LYS A 155 -19.47 -8.84 8.32
CA LYS A 155 -19.20 -9.11 9.74
C LYS A 155 -17.70 -9.42 9.93
N ALA A 156 -17.18 -10.35 9.15
CA ALA A 156 -15.76 -10.73 9.19
C ALA A 156 -14.87 -9.54 8.85
N HIS A 157 -15.28 -8.70 7.88
CA HIS A 157 -14.54 -7.51 7.51
C HIS A 157 -14.41 -6.52 8.68
N ASN A 158 -15.52 -6.21 9.35
CA ASN A 158 -15.53 -5.30 10.49
C ASN A 158 -14.68 -5.83 11.64
N ASP A 159 -14.82 -7.12 11.97
CA ASP A 159 -14.09 -7.76 13.07
C ASP A 159 -12.58 -7.78 12.81
N ILE A 160 -12.14 -8.20 11.62
CA ILE A 160 -10.71 -8.23 11.26
C ILE A 160 -10.16 -6.80 11.16
N ALA A 161 -10.91 -5.84 10.61
CA ALA A 161 -10.50 -4.43 10.55
C ALA A 161 -10.35 -3.83 11.95
N ALA A 162 -11.23 -4.17 12.90
CA ALA A 162 -11.11 -3.74 14.29
C ALA A 162 -9.84 -4.30 14.95
N GLN A 163 -9.56 -5.59 14.75
CA GLN A 163 -8.33 -6.22 15.27
C GLN A 163 -7.07 -5.58 14.66
N LEU A 164 -7.09 -5.23 13.36
CA LEU A 164 -5.99 -4.49 12.71
C LEU A 164 -5.81 -3.08 13.30
N ALA A 165 -6.91 -2.40 13.62
CA ALA A 165 -6.90 -1.03 14.16
C ALA A 165 -6.29 -0.99 15.57
N VAL A 166 -6.59 -1.99 16.41
CA VAL A 166 -6.01 -2.10 17.78
C VAL A 166 -4.69 -2.89 17.80
N HIS A 167 -4.19 -3.29 16.62
CA HIS A 167 -2.91 -3.98 16.46
C HIS A 167 -2.81 -5.33 17.18
N SER A 168 -3.92 -6.04 17.38
CA SER A 168 -3.95 -7.36 18.02
C SER A 168 -3.63 -8.52 17.07
N ILE A 169 -3.58 -8.28 15.76
CA ILE A 169 -3.25 -9.29 14.75
C ILE A 169 -1.75 -9.58 14.75
N THR A 170 -1.38 -10.85 14.90
CA THR A 170 0.00 -11.30 14.74
C THR A 170 0.41 -11.23 13.27
N ARG A 171 1.51 -10.53 12.97
CA ARG A 171 2.07 -10.41 11.62
C ARG A 171 3.58 -10.56 11.69
N LYS A 172 4.08 -11.72 11.22
CA LYS A 172 5.52 -11.97 11.15
C LYS A 172 5.97 -12.10 9.71
N TYR A 173 7.07 -11.46 9.44
CA TYR A 173 7.69 -11.42 8.13
C TYR A 173 9.12 -11.95 8.21
N TYR A 174 9.55 -12.62 7.17
CA TYR A 174 10.94 -13.03 7.00
C TYR A 174 11.58 -12.21 5.91
N CYS A 175 12.80 -11.73 6.14
CA CYS A 175 13.54 -11.02 5.10
C CYS A 175 15.05 -11.26 5.21
N ILE A 176 15.72 -11.11 4.07
CA ILE A 176 17.19 -11.06 4.01
C ILE A 176 17.58 -9.60 3.82
N VAL A 177 18.46 -9.13 4.67
CA VAL A 177 18.92 -7.74 4.68
C VAL A 177 20.43 -7.66 4.47
N HIS A 178 20.90 -6.54 3.98
CA HIS A 178 22.33 -6.23 3.90
C HIS A 178 22.91 -5.99 5.29
N ASN A 179 24.17 -6.29 5.44
CA ASN A 179 24.99 -6.16 6.64
C ASN A 179 24.60 -7.13 7.76
N ARG A 180 25.59 -7.48 8.57
CA ARG A 180 25.38 -8.31 9.77
C ARG A 180 24.87 -7.44 10.90
N PHE A 181 23.93 -7.98 11.63
CA PHE A 181 23.55 -7.42 12.93
C PHE A 181 24.56 -7.79 14.01
N LYS A 182 24.80 -6.86 14.92
CA LYS A 182 25.58 -7.10 16.13
C LYS A 182 24.70 -7.65 17.25
N GLU A 183 23.50 -7.08 17.36
CA GLU A 183 22.49 -7.47 18.34
C GLU A 183 21.55 -8.51 17.73
N GLU A 184 21.15 -9.52 18.52
CA GLU A 184 20.30 -10.62 18.05
C GLU A 184 18.84 -10.19 17.83
N GLU A 185 18.40 -9.13 18.51
CA GLU A 185 17.06 -8.58 18.40
C GLU A 185 17.04 -7.07 18.61
N GLY A 186 15.97 -6.43 18.19
CA GLY A 186 15.79 -5.00 18.41
C GLY A 186 14.44 -4.48 17.94
N THR A 187 14.21 -3.21 18.19
CA THR A 187 12.97 -2.52 17.85
C THR A 187 13.28 -1.22 17.11
N VAL A 188 12.62 -1.01 15.98
CA VAL A 188 12.61 0.27 15.27
C VAL A 188 11.27 0.94 15.53
N ASP A 189 11.26 1.95 16.40
CA ASP A 189 10.11 2.83 16.66
C ASP A 189 10.39 4.18 15.99
N ALA A 190 9.93 4.31 14.76
CA ALA A 190 10.19 5.51 13.95
C ALA A 190 8.98 5.80 13.06
N PRO A 191 8.35 7.00 13.19
CA PRO A 191 7.16 7.33 12.43
C PRO A 191 7.46 7.43 10.93
N ILE A 192 6.52 6.94 10.11
CA ILE A 192 6.65 6.88 8.65
C ILE A 192 5.68 7.86 7.98
N GLY A 193 6.21 8.64 7.04
CA GLY A 193 5.49 9.58 6.18
C GLY A 193 5.90 9.45 4.72
N ARG A 194 5.25 10.23 3.84
CA ARG A 194 5.65 10.36 2.44
C ARG A 194 7.01 11.06 2.35
N ASN A 195 7.90 10.53 1.51
CA ASN A 195 9.16 11.22 1.24
C ASN A 195 8.88 12.56 0.54
N PRO A 196 9.34 13.70 1.09
CA PRO A 196 9.07 15.02 0.51
C PRO A 196 9.74 15.24 -0.86
N LYS A 197 10.84 14.52 -1.14
CA LYS A 197 11.60 14.63 -2.40
C LYS A 197 11.08 13.70 -3.48
N ASP A 198 10.59 12.51 -3.11
CA ASP A 198 10.00 11.54 -4.02
C ASP A 198 8.71 10.97 -3.43
N ARG A 199 7.57 11.42 -3.95
CA ARG A 199 6.24 11.02 -3.45
C ARG A 199 5.89 9.54 -3.68
N LYS A 200 6.66 8.81 -4.48
CA LYS A 200 6.51 7.36 -4.65
C LYS A 200 7.13 6.58 -3.50
N MET A 201 8.04 7.21 -2.76
CA MET A 201 8.72 6.63 -1.61
C MET A 201 8.07 7.02 -0.29
N MET A 202 8.29 6.18 0.72
CA MET A 202 8.06 6.49 2.12
C MET A 202 9.41 6.77 2.81
N ALA A 203 9.39 7.46 3.94
CA ALA A 203 10.58 7.76 4.73
C ALA A 203 10.24 7.83 6.22
N VAL A 204 11.24 7.69 7.08
CA VAL A 204 11.11 8.09 8.48
C VAL A 204 10.88 9.60 8.53
N ASP A 205 9.73 10.00 9.06
CA ASP A 205 9.33 11.41 9.21
C ASP A 205 8.90 11.66 10.65
N ARG A 206 9.82 12.20 11.42
CA ARG A 206 9.60 12.48 12.85
C ARG A 206 8.64 13.65 13.13
N LYS A 207 8.32 14.46 12.11
CA LYS A 207 7.45 15.65 12.25
C LYS A 207 6.00 15.35 11.90
N ASN A 208 5.77 14.67 10.77
CA ASN A 208 4.43 14.48 10.19
C ASN A 208 4.10 13.00 9.96
N GLY A 209 5.03 12.09 10.25
CA GLY A 209 4.86 10.66 10.06
C GLY A 209 3.85 10.07 11.04
N LYS A 210 3.21 8.97 10.63
CA LYS A 210 2.34 8.18 11.49
C LYS A 210 3.18 7.18 12.28
N ARG A 211 2.86 6.95 13.56
CA ARG A 211 3.53 5.95 14.41
C ARG A 211 3.71 4.64 13.65
N ALA A 212 4.92 4.11 13.71
CA ALA A 212 5.29 2.84 13.09
C ALA A 212 6.31 2.12 13.96
N VAL A 213 6.05 0.85 14.28
CA VAL A 213 6.90 0.03 15.15
C VAL A 213 7.11 -1.34 14.53
N THR A 214 8.37 -1.73 14.40
CA THR A 214 8.81 -3.04 13.89
C THR A 214 9.81 -3.64 14.87
N HIS A 215 9.50 -4.81 15.42
CA HIS A 215 10.45 -5.64 16.17
C HIS A 215 11.16 -6.56 15.19
N TYR A 216 12.45 -6.77 15.38
CA TYR A 216 13.20 -7.75 14.59
C TYR A 216 13.99 -8.70 15.47
N ARG A 217 14.18 -9.92 14.97
CA ARG A 217 15.03 -10.93 15.56
C ARG A 217 15.89 -11.56 14.46
N VAL A 218 17.18 -11.64 14.70
CA VAL A 218 18.14 -12.29 13.79
C VAL A 218 17.99 -13.80 13.91
N LEU A 219 17.72 -14.45 12.79
CA LEU A 219 17.62 -15.90 12.72
C LEU A 219 18.97 -16.51 12.32
N GLU A 220 19.70 -15.83 11.40
CA GLU A 220 21.00 -16.28 10.92
C GLU A 220 21.81 -15.10 10.37
N ASN A 221 23.08 -15.03 10.72
CA ASN A 221 24.04 -14.06 10.17
C ASN A 221 24.95 -14.74 9.14
N PHE A 222 25.12 -14.13 7.98
CA PHE A 222 26.06 -14.52 6.93
C PHE A 222 27.22 -13.50 6.84
N ASP A 223 28.11 -13.61 5.85
CA ASP A 223 29.24 -12.70 5.70
C ASP A 223 28.79 -11.23 5.50
N LYS A 224 27.91 -10.98 4.55
CA LYS A 224 27.43 -9.63 4.17
C LYS A 224 25.93 -9.42 4.39
N TYR A 225 25.21 -10.42 4.89
CA TYR A 225 23.75 -10.42 4.99
C TYR A 225 23.30 -11.00 6.32
N SER A 226 22.04 -10.73 6.66
CA SER A 226 21.36 -11.38 7.79
C SER A 226 19.97 -11.83 7.35
N PHE A 227 19.56 -13.01 7.79
CA PHE A 227 18.21 -13.51 7.72
C PHE A 227 17.51 -13.16 9.02
N ILE A 228 16.41 -12.41 8.95
CA ILE A 228 15.71 -11.90 10.12
C ILE A 228 14.21 -12.17 10.07
N GLU A 229 13.59 -12.33 11.23
CA GLU A 229 12.15 -12.26 11.44
C GLU A 229 11.80 -10.82 11.87
N CYS A 230 10.78 -10.23 11.25
CA CYS A 230 10.20 -8.94 11.66
C CYS A 230 8.77 -9.15 12.15
N GLN A 231 8.44 -8.67 13.34
CA GLN A 231 7.08 -8.64 13.87
C GLN A 231 6.56 -7.21 13.90
N LEU A 232 5.37 -7.01 13.35
CA LEU A 232 4.77 -5.69 13.22
C LEU A 232 3.76 -5.40 14.34
N GLU A 233 3.91 -4.25 15.03
CA GLU A 233 2.77 -3.65 15.76
C GLU A 233 1.86 -2.91 14.78
N THR A 234 2.42 -2.08 13.93
CA THR A 234 1.70 -1.24 12.95
C THR A 234 1.90 -1.77 11.52
N GLY A 235 1.08 -1.31 10.56
CA GLY A 235 1.17 -1.73 9.16
C GLY A 235 1.19 -0.55 8.19
N ARG A 236 2.25 0.29 8.23
CA ARG A 236 2.39 1.42 7.30
C ARG A 236 2.95 0.94 5.97
N THR A 237 2.63 1.69 4.92
CA THR A 237 3.17 1.41 3.57
C THR A 237 4.69 1.31 3.60
N HIS A 238 5.26 0.23 3.04
CA HIS A 238 6.69 -0.06 2.98
C HIS A 238 7.39 -0.12 4.37
N GLN A 239 6.66 -0.34 5.47
CA GLN A 239 7.18 -0.15 6.82
C GLN A 239 8.48 -0.89 7.09
N ILE A 240 8.54 -2.22 6.89
CA ILE A 240 9.75 -3.01 7.13
C ILE A 240 10.90 -2.52 6.23
N ARG A 241 10.62 -2.23 4.97
CA ARG A 241 11.60 -1.76 3.99
C ARG A 241 12.25 -0.44 4.43
N VAL A 242 11.42 0.53 4.85
CA VAL A 242 11.89 1.84 5.34
C VAL A 242 12.63 1.69 6.67
N HIS A 243 12.10 0.91 7.62
CA HIS A 243 12.71 0.73 8.93
C HIS A 243 14.07 0.06 8.81
N MET A 244 14.18 -1.05 8.09
CA MET A 244 15.46 -1.74 7.92
C MET A 244 16.48 -0.86 7.19
N ALA A 245 16.09 -0.14 6.16
CA ALA A 245 16.98 0.82 5.48
C ALA A 245 17.43 1.95 6.43
N SER A 246 16.55 2.45 7.30
CA SER A 246 16.85 3.55 8.23
C SER A 246 17.87 3.20 9.30
N ILE A 247 18.03 1.92 9.62
CA ILE A 247 19.03 1.42 10.57
C ILE A 247 20.28 0.81 9.88
N GLY A 248 20.42 1.01 8.55
CA GLY A 248 21.58 0.55 7.81
C GLY A 248 21.53 -0.90 7.33
N HIS A 249 20.35 -1.55 7.40
CA HIS A 249 20.13 -2.93 6.97
C HIS A 249 19.05 -3.01 5.87
N PRO A 250 19.22 -2.36 4.69
CA PRO A 250 18.21 -2.40 3.64
C PRO A 250 17.96 -3.83 3.17
N ILE A 251 16.72 -4.12 2.74
CA ILE A 251 16.34 -5.46 2.29
C ILE A 251 17.04 -5.79 0.98
N LEU A 252 17.58 -6.99 0.89
CA LEU A 252 18.24 -7.51 -0.30
C LEU A 252 17.27 -7.54 -1.50
N GLY A 253 17.68 -6.95 -2.62
CA GLY A 253 16.88 -6.85 -3.84
C GLY A 253 15.83 -5.73 -3.83
N ASP A 254 15.75 -4.92 -2.78
CA ASP A 254 14.86 -3.76 -2.76
C ASP A 254 15.38 -2.66 -3.70
N ASP A 255 14.67 -2.45 -4.80
CA ASP A 255 15.01 -1.48 -5.85
C ASP A 255 14.73 -0.01 -5.48
N VAL A 256 13.98 0.20 -4.37
CA VAL A 256 13.58 1.54 -3.91
C VAL A 256 14.43 2.03 -2.74
N TYR A 257 14.74 1.15 -1.77
CA TYR A 257 15.39 1.53 -0.52
C TYR A 257 16.82 0.97 -0.38
N CYS A 258 17.25 0.11 -1.30
CA CYS A 258 18.60 -0.45 -1.31
C CYS A 258 19.37 0.00 -2.55
N HIS A 259 20.44 0.77 -2.34
CA HIS A 259 21.34 1.18 -3.42
C HIS A 259 22.60 0.31 -3.50
N ALA A 260 22.76 -0.64 -2.58
CA ALA A 260 23.88 -1.57 -2.59
C ALA A 260 23.73 -2.58 -3.73
N ARG A 261 24.81 -2.79 -4.49
CA ARG A 261 24.84 -3.84 -5.50
C ARG A 261 24.91 -5.20 -4.82
N SER A 262 24.07 -6.13 -5.25
CA SER A 262 24.19 -7.54 -4.90
C SER A 262 24.54 -8.35 -6.13
N GLY A 263 25.28 -9.45 -5.98
CA GLY A 263 25.53 -10.40 -7.08
C GLY A 263 24.29 -11.20 -7.50
N TYR A 264 23.17 -11.03 -6.78
CA TYR A 264 21.93 -11.77 -7.02
C TYR A 264 20.99 -11.02 -7.96
N LYS A 265 20.48 -11.73 -8.98
CA LYS A 265 19.43 -11.20 -9.86
C LYS A 265 18.07 -11.45 -9.20
N LEU A 266 17.56 -10.44 -8.51
CA LEU A 266 16.30 -10.51 -7.77
C LEU A 266 15.25 -9.57 -8.36
N GLN A 267 14.00 -10.00 -8.36
CA GLN A 267 12.86 -9.18 -8.71
C GLN A 267 12.32 -8.52 -7.43
N GLY A 268 12.81 -7.32 -7.10
CA GLY A 268 12.38 -6.59 -5.92
C GLY A 268 12.83 -7.24 -4.59
N GLN A 269 12.33 -6.71 -3.49
CA GLN A 269 12.72 -7.05 -2.12
C GLN A 269 12.54 -8.54 -1.76
N THR A 270 13.50 -9.09 -1.03
CA THR A 270 13.43 -10.42 -0.42
C THR A 270 12.72 -10.31 0.91
N LEU A 271 11.38 -10.23 0.85
CA LEU A 271 10.47 -10.05 1.98
C LEU A 271 9.26 -10.97 1.82
N HIS A 272 8.93 -11.69 2.89
CA HIS A 272 7.88 -12.70 2.90
C HIS A 272 7.00 -12.56 4.15
N ALA A 273 5.70 -12.42 3.98
CA ALA A 273 4.70 -12.46 5.05
C ALA A 273 4.48 -13.91 5.48
N GLY A 274 5.29 -14.37 6.43
CA GLY A 274 5.34 -15.78 6.80
C GLY A 274 4.24 -16.24 7.73
N VAL A 275 3.75 -15.35 8.63
CA VAL A 275 2.75 -15.70 9.65
C VAL A 275 1.69 -14.60 9.76
N LEU A 276 0.43 -15.02 9.80
CA LEU A 276 -0.72 -14.19 10.11
C LEU A 276 -1.61 -14.88 11.15
N GLY A 277 -1.85 -14.23 12.29
CA GLY A 277 -2.71 -14.77 13.35
C GLY A 277 -3.73 -13.74 13.83
N PHE A 278 -4.96 -14.16 14.01
CA PHE A 278 -6.08 -13.32 14.43
C PHE A 278 -7.14 -14.15 15.19
N ILE A 279 -8.05 -13.47 15.88
CA ILE A 279 -9.23 -14.10 16.46
C ILE A 279 -10.29 -14.23 15.35
N HIS A 280 -10.75 -15.45 15.12
CA HIS A 280 -11.70 -15.77 14.06
C HIS A 280 -13.07 -15.09 14.32
N PRO A 281 -13.67 -14.40 13.31
CA PRO A 281 -14.85 -13.57 13.49
C PRO A 281 -16.09 -14.30 14.01
N SER A 282 -16.27 -15.57 13.68
CA SER A 282 -17.46 -16.34 14.08
C SER A 282 -17.19 -17.27 15.25
N THR A 283 -16.03 -17.89 15.34
CA THR A 283 -15.71 -18.84 16.43
C THR A 283 -15.17 -18.15 17.67
N GLY A 284 -14.55 -16.97 17.55
CA GLY A 284 -13.87 -16.29 18.65
C GLY A 284 -12.55 -16.94 19.06
N GLU A 285 -12.09 -17.95 18.35
CA GLU A 285 -10.84 -18.65 18.62
C GLU A 285 -9.66 -17.98 17.92
N TYR A 286 -8.49 -17.98 18.56
CA TYR A 286 -7.26 -17.54 17.91
C TYR A 286 -6.80 -18.59 16.90
N MET A 287 -6.59 -18.15 15.66
CA MET A 287 -6.07 -18.96 14.58
C MET A 287 -4.78 -18.34 14.01
N GLU A 288 -3.79 -19.18 13.72
CA GLU A 288 -2.52 -18.76 13.14
C GLU A 288 -2.23 -19.55 11.86
N PHE A 289 -1.90 -18.83 10.80
CA PHE A 289 -1.64 -19.41 9.48
C PHE A 289 -0.23 -19.08 9.03
N LYS A 290 0.40 -20.02 8.34
CA LYS A 290 1.78 -19.92 7.87
C LYS A 290 1.84 -20.12 6.36
N ALA A 291 2.54 -19.21 5.67
CA ALA A 291 2.94 -19.42 4.29
C ALA A 291 4.38 -19.96 4.27
N PRO A 292 4.67 -21.03 3.49
CA PRO A 292 6.04 -21.54 3.35
C PRO A 292 6.92 -20.51 2.62
N LEU A 293 8.22 -20.50 2.93
CA LEU A 293 9.15 -19.67 2.17
C LEU A 293 9.12 -20.07 0.69
N PRO A 294 9.04 -19.10 -0.24
CA PRO A 294 9.02 -19.42 -1.66
C PRO A 294 10.38 -19.95 -2.12
N GLU A 295 10.38 -20.76 -3.16
CA GLU A 295 11.57 -21.49 -3.67
C GLU A 295 12.78 -20.56 -3.91
N TYR A 296 12.56 -19.35 -4.46
CA TYR A 296 13.64 -18.40 -4.68
C TYR A 296 14.31 -17.96 -3.37
N PHE A 297 13.53 -17.85 -2.30
CA PHE A 297 14.02 -17.44 -0.99
C PHE A 297 14.85 -18.57 -0.34
N GLU A 298 14.36 -19.81 -0.41
CA GLU A 298 15.07 -20.98 0.09
C GLU A 298 16.38 -21.22 -0.65
N LYS A 299 16.39 -21.08 -1.99
CA LYS A 299 17.60 -21.13 -2.80
C LYS A 299 18.61 -20.07 -2.35
N LEU A 300 18.17 -18.84 -2.15
CA LEU A 300 19.03 -17.76 -1.70
C LEU A 300 19.63 -18.02 -0.32
N LEU A 301 18.85 -18.52 0.64
CA LEU A 301 19.35 -18.93 1.96
C LEU A 301 20.39 -20.06 1.85
N LYS A 302 20.13 -21.05 0.99
CA LYS A 302 21.08 -22.14 0.75
C LYS A 302 22.41 -21.63 0.17
N ASP A 303 22.34 -20.71 -0.78
CA ASP A 303 23.54 -20.12 -1.38
C ASP A 303 24.33 -19.31 -0.35
N LEU A 304 23.66 -18.50 0.48
CA LEU A 304 24.30 -17.73 1.54
C LEU A 304 24.98 -18.62 2.59
N ARG A 305 24.38 -19.76 2.96
CA ARG A 305 24.95 -20.74 3.88
C ARG A 305 26.20 -21.43 3.32
N ASN A 306 26.25 -21.58 2.01
CA ASN A 306 27.39 -22.18 1.32
C ASN A 306 28.53 -21.17 1.05
N GLY A 307 28.49 -19.97 1.66
CA GLY A 307 29.49 -18.93 1.44
C GLY A 307 29.33 -18.24 0.08
N GLY A 308 28.14 -18.23 -0.49
CA GLY A 308 27.83 -17.57 -1.76
C GLY A 308 28.27 -16.12 -1.75
N SER A 309 29.44 -15.91 -2.29
CA SER A 309 30.03 -14.61 -2.59
C SER A 309 30.12 -14.49 -4.11
N ASN A 310 29.25 -13.70 -4.67
CA ASN A 310 29.51 -13.13 -6.00
C ASN A 310 29.42 -11.62 -5.94
#